data_2271f8536ecd496b38d0690095ae9c55
#
_entry.id   2271f8536ecd496b38d0690095ae9c55
#
_cell.length_a   1.000
_cell.length_b   1.000
_cell.length_c   1.000
_cell.angle_alpha   90.00
_cell.angle_beta   90.00
_cell.angle_gamma   90.00
#
_symmetry.space_group_name_H-M   'P 1'
#
loop_
_entity.id
_entity.type
_entity.pdbx_description
1 polymer ?
#
loop_
_entity_poly.entity_id
_entity_poly.type
_entity_poly.pdbx_seq_one_letter_code
_entity_poly.pdbx_strand_id
1 'polypeptide(L)'
;MATSGVSIFNLDLSNLVEEAFERCGKELRTGYDLRTARRSLNLLTIEWANRGINLWTMEQGAIPLVTGQAIYPVPNDTIQLLDTVIRQNNATSNQSDINISNIAEPTYASIPNKLTQGRPIQYWFNRQTGESNTISATLGASISATATTITLSSVSGLAAAGFIKIGSETISYPNVDITNNQLLNCARGQNGTTAAAQTAGAAITVQNLPCVNLWPTPNAPGDQYTFVYWRLRRMQDAGTGINTQDIPFRLLPCLVAGLAFYLAIKLEGVSPDRIQMLKMHYEEQWQLASSEDRETAPLRIVPRNLFYSG
;
A
#
# COMPACT_ATOMS: atom_id res chain seq x y z
N MET A 1 24.12 3.16 -42.19
CA MET A 1 24.56 3.37 -40.80
C MET A 1 23.81 2.39 -39.93
N ALA A 2 24.50 1.65 -39.07
CA ALA A 2 23.86 0.75 -38.12
C ALA A 2 23.28 1.53 -36.95
N THR A 3 22.14 1.09 -36.39
CA THR A 3 21.62 1.62 -35.13
C THR A 3 22.53 1.21 -33.97
N SER A 4 22.40 1.90 -32.80
CA SER A 4 23.21 1.56 -31.61
C SER A 4 22.97 0.16 -31.08
N GLY A 5 21.81 -0.45 -31.41
CA GLY A 5 21.37 -1.74 -30.88
C GLY A 5 21.04 -1.73 -29.39
N VAL A 6 20.94 -0.55 -28.75
CA VAL A 6 20.71 -0.36 -27.32
C VAL A 6 19.45 0.48 -27.13
N SER A 7 18.56 0.06 -26.22
CA SER A 7 17.30 0.73 -25.83
C SER A 7 17.14 0.83 -24.31
N ILE A 8 18.23 1.04 -23.58
CA ILE A 8 18.28 1.05 -22.10
C ILE A 8 18.39 2.45 -21.53
N PHE A 9 18.08 3.50 -22.32
CA PHE A 9 18.16 4.88 -21.82
C PHE A 9 17.23 5.05 -20.63
N ASN A 10 17.80 5.48 -19.50
CA ASN A 10 17.09 5.88 -18.30
C ASN A 10 17.89 6.99 -17.61
N LEU A 11 17.19 7.83 -16.85
CA LEU A 11 17.82 8.90 -16.07
C LEU A 11 17.90 8.48 -14.61
N ASP A 12 19.08 8.54 -14.03
CA ASP A 12 19.23 8.51 -12.59
C ASP A 12 18.74 9.85 -11.98
N LEU A 13 18.62 9.88 -10.65
CA LEU A 13 18.11 11.07 -9.97
C LEU A 13 19.00 12.29 -10.24
N SER A 14 20.33 12.14 -10.30
CA SER A 14 21.23 13.26 -10.53
C SER A 14 21.04 13.86 -11.91
N ASN A 15 21.04 13.04 -12.95
CA ASN A 15 20.83 13.47 -14.33
C ASN A 15 19.44 14.09 -14.53
N LEU A 16 18.41 13.52 -13.90
CA LEU A 16 17.06 14.04 -13.96
C LEU A 16 16.93 15.44 -13.32
N VAL A 17 17.59 15.62 -12.17
CA VAL A 17 17.61 16.91 -11.47
C VAL A 17 18.42 17.94 -12.25
N GLU A 18 19.58 17.56 -12.80
CA GLU A 18 20.41 18.44 -13.62
C GLU A 18 19.65 18.97 -14.83
N GLU A 19 19.00 18.08 -15.59
CA GLU A 19 18.13 18.45 -16.72
C GLU A 19 17.02 19.42 -16.30
N ALA A 20 16.40 19.20 -15.14
CA ALA A 20 15.35 20.07 -14.62
C ALA A 20 15.88 21.46 -14.25
N PHE A 21 17.09 21.56 -13.68
CA PHE A 21 17.75 22.84 -13.39
C PHE A 21 18.12 23.60 -14.66
N GLU A 22 18.65 22.91 -15.67
CA GLU A 22 18.96 23.51 -16.98
C GLU A 22 17.70 24.10 -17.64
N ARG A 23 16.56 23.42 -17.56
CA ARG A 23 15.27 23.96 -18.02
C ARG A 23 14.84 25.22 -17.27
N CYS A 24 15.21 25.35 -16.00
CA CYS A 24 15.02 26.59 -15.24
C CYS A 24 16.02 27.69 -15.63
N GLY A 25 17.05 27.40 -16.43
CA GLY A 25 18.17 28.29 -16.74
C GLY A 25 19.11 28.48 -15.56
N LYS A 26 19.27 27.46 -14.78
CA LYS A 26 20.12 27.39 -13.59
C LYS A 26 21.02 26.17 -13.65
N GLU A 27 22.14 26.22 -12.95
CA GLU A 27 23.02 25.09 -12.76
C GLU A 27 22.80 24.46 -11.40
N LEU A 28 22.90 23.14 -11.33
CA LEU A 28 22.92 22.39 -10.06
C LEU A 28 24.29 22.62 -9.39
N ARG A 29 24.35 23.34 -8.27
CA ARG A 29 25.62 23.74 -7.65
C ARG A 29 25.91 23.09 -6.31
N THR A 30 24.89 22.71 -5.56
CA THR A 30 25.04 22.32 -4.17
C THR A 30 24.22 21.09 -3.78
N GLY A 31 24.66 20.41 -2.73
CA GLY A 31 23.86 19.33 -2.11
C GLY A 31 22.53 19.83 -1.50
N TYR A 32 22.38 21.12 -1.25
CA TYR A 32 21.13 21.74 -0.86
C TYR A 32 20.12 21.71 -2.02
N ASP A 33 20.56 22.03 -3.22
CA ASP A 33 19.74 22.04 -4.44
C ASP A 33 19.23 20.62 -4.71
N LEU A 34 20.08 19.61 -4.59
CA LEU A 34 19.69 18.20 -4.74
C LEU A 34 18.61 17.78 -3.72
N ARG A 35 18.77 18.20 -2.44
CA ARG A 35 17.77 17.91 -1.41
C ARG A 35 16.42 18.60 -1.69
N THR A 36 16.46 19.82 -2.19
CA THR A 36 15.27 20.57 -2.59
C THR A 36 14.58 19.92 -3.77
N ALA A 37 15.35 19.47 -4.76
CA ALA A 37 14.83 18.74 -5.92
C ALA A 37 14.18 17.41 -5.51
N ARG A 38 14.82 16.63 -4.64
CA ARG A 38 14.24 15.37 -4.12
C ARG A 38 12.88 15.59 -3.45
N ARG A 39 12.76 16.60 -2.59
CA ARG A 39 11.45 16.94 -1.97
C ARG A 39 10.42 17.33 -3.01
N SER A 40 10.81 18.11 -4.01
CA SER A 40 9.93 18.53 -5.11
C SER A 40 9.49 17.33 -5.95
N LEU A 41 10.40 16.39 -6.21
CA LEU A 41 10.12 15.18 -6.96
C LEU A 41 9.13 14.26 -6.20
N ASN A 42 9.32 14.06 -4.90
CA ASN A 42 8.38 13.28 -4.08
C ASN A 42 6.97 13.92 -4.04
N LEU A 43 6.88 15.25 -4.00
CA LEU A 43 5.60 15.94 -4.08
C LEU A 43 4.95 15.79 -5.47
N LEU A 44 5.74 15.82 -6.52
CA LEU A 44 5.29 15.62 -7.89
C LEU A 44 4.74 14.19 -8.11
N THR A 45 5.41 13.17 -7.58
CA THR A 45 4.93 11.78 -7.66
C THR A 45 3.62 11.56 -6.90
N ILE A 46 3.43 12.25 -5.77
CA ILE A 46 2.15 12.27 -5.04
C ILE A 46 1.06 12.96 -5.86
N GLU A 47 1.38 14.07 -6.51
CA GLU A 47 0.44 14.74 -7.43
C GLU A 47 0.02 13.81 -8.57
N TRP A 48 0.95 13.09 -9.17
CA TRP A 48 0.66 12.15 -10.25
C TRP A 48 -0.29 11.03 -9.79
N ALA A 49 -0.03 10.45 -8.63
CA ALA A 49 -0.91 9.44 -8.04
C ALA A 49 -2.34 10.00 -7.83
N ASN A 50 -2.46 11.26 -7.37
CA ASN A 50 -3.76 11.91 -7.18
C ASN A 50 -4.47 12.27 -8.50
N ARG A 51 -3.70 12.51 -9.57
CA ARG A 51 -4.24 12.74 -10.92
C ARG A 51 -4.58 11.45 -11.66
N GLY A 52 -4.24 10.27 -11.12
CA GLY A 52 -4.62 8.96 -11.66
C GLY A 52 -3.64 8.34 -12.65
N ILE A 53 -2.42 8.86 -12.83
CA ILE A 53 -1.35 8.19 -13.58
C ILE A 53 -0.64 7.18 -12.66
N ASN A 54 -0.96 5.90 -12.83
CA ASN A 54 -0.49 4.89 -11.87
C ASN A 54 -0.61 3.42 -12.36
N LEU A 55 -0.80 3.16 -13.65
CA LEU A 55 -0.99 1.77 -14.14
C LEU A 55 0.15 0.82 -13.75
N TRP A 56 1.40 1.29 -13.75
CA TRP A 56 2.56 0.45 -13.40
C TRP A 56 2.66 0.19 -11.89
N THR A 57 1.85 0.84 -11.07
CA THR A 57 1.81 0.63 -9.63
C THR A 57 0.77 -0.41 -9.21
N MET A 58 0.10 -1.05 -10.17
CA MET A 58 -0.80 -2.16 -9.90
C MET A 58 -0.01 -3.45 -9.68
N GLU A 59 -0.22 -4.07 -8.54
CA GLU A 59 0.43 -5.32 -8.15
C GLU A 59 -0.58 -6.33 -7.63
N GLN A 60 -0.32 -7.61 -7.92
CA GLN A 60 -1.08 -8.71 -7.34
C GLN A 60 -0.42 -9.15 -6.03
N GLY A 61 -1.22 -9.30 -4.98
CA GLY A 61 -0.81 -9.89 -3.71
C GLY A 61 -1.67 -11.10 -3.36
N ALA A 62 -1.14 -11.95 -2.49
CA ALA A 62 -1.84 -13.12 -1.99
C ALA A 62 -1.57 -13.30 -0.49
N ILE A 63 -2.61 -13.57 0.28
CA ILE A 63 -2.53 -13.83 1.71
C ILE A 63 -3.18 -15.18 1.99
N PRO A 64 -2.42 -16.21 2.39
CA PRO A 64 -3.00 -17.45 2.88
C PRO A 64 -3.84 -17.17 4.13
N LEU A 65 -5.11 -17.61 4.13
CA LEU A 65 -6.00 -17.36 5.26
C LEU A 65 -5.79 -18.37 6.37
N VAL A 66 -5.98 -17.92 7.60
CA VAL A 66 -5.85 -18.75 8.80
C VAL A 66 -7.24 -18.92 9.42
N THR A 67 -7.58 -20.15 9.79
CA THR A 67 -8.85 -20.45 10.44
C THR A 67 -9.03 -19.60 11.70
N GLY A 68 -10.17 -18.91 11.80
CA GLY A 68 -10.50 -18.07 12.95
C GLY A 68 -9.85 -16.68 12.96
N GLN A 69 -9.00 -16.32 12.00
CA GLN A 69 -8.42 -14.99 11.89
C GLN A 69 -9.29 -14.09 10.99
N ALA A 70 -9.71 -12.94 11.49
CA ALA A 70 -10.55 -12.01 10.76
C ALA A 70 -9.77 -10.87 10.10
N ILE A 71 -8.59 -10.49 10.63
CA ILE A 71 -7.84 -9.29 10.25
C ILE A 71 -6.49 -9.68 9.68
N TYR A 72 -6.21 -9.15 8.49
CA TYR A 72 -4.95 -9.41 7.77
C TYR A 72 -4.30 -8.10 7.34
N PRO A 73 -3.03 -7.87 7.68
CA PRO A 73 -2.31 -6.69 7.20
C PRO A 73 -2.04 -6.82 5.70
N VAL A 74 -2.07 -5.68 5.03
CA VAL A 74 -1.57 -5.54 3.66
C VAL A 74 -0.34 -4.63 3.66
N PRO A 75 0.50 -4.62 2.61
CA PRO A 75 1.68 -3.75 2.56
C PRO A 75 1.34 -2.28 2.83
N ASN A 76 2.19 -1.59 3.60
CA ASN A 76 1.97 -0.22 4.06
C ASN A 76 1.86 0.81 2.94
N ASP A 77 2.40 0.51 1.78
CA ASP A 77 2.34 1.33 0.58
C ASP A 77 1.06 1.14 -0.25
N THR A 78 0.10 0.34 0.25
CA THR A 78 -1.18 0.09 -0.42
C THR A 78 -2.09 1.31 -0.31
N ILE A 79 -2.44 1.89 -1.46
CA ILE A 79 -3.40 3.00 -1.56
C ILE A 79 -4.83 2.47 -1.62
N GLN A 80 -5.05 1.45 -2.46
CA GLN A 80 -6.38 0.90 -2.73
C GLN A 80 -6.27 -0.56 -3.16
N LEU A 81 -7.30 -1.34 -2.83
CA LEU A 81 -7.54 -2.65 -3.42
C LEU A 81 -8.52 -2.47 -4.60
N LEU A 82 -8.15 -2.98 -5.76
CA LEU A 82 -8.93 -2.87 -7.00
C LEU A 82 -9.89 -4.04 -7.12
N ASP A 83 -9.34 -5.22 -7.37
CA ASP A 83 -10.08 -6.46 -7.47
C ASP A 83 -9.64 -7.44 -6.38
N THR A 84 -10.56 -8.28 -5.94
CA THR A 84 -10.30 -9.22 -4.85
C THR A 84 -11.08 -10.52 -5.05
N VAL A 85 -10.42 -11.63 -4.80
CA VAL A 85 -11.04 -12.95 -4.87
C VAL A 85 -10.58 -13.82 -3.69
N ILE A 86 -11.42 -14.77 -3.30
CA ILE A 86 -10.99 -15.92 -2.51
C ILE A 86 -10.64 -17.04 -3.47
N ARG A 87 -9.38 -17.40 -3.51
CA ARG A 87 -8.86 -18.55 -4.26
C ARG A 87 -9.04 -19.79 -3.40
N GLN A 88 -9.82 -20.73 -3.91
CA GLN A 88 -9.99 -22.03 -3.31
C GLN A 88 -9.05 -23.04 -3.93
N ASN A 89 -8.59 -24.02 -3.13
CA ASN A 89 -7.71 -25.11 -3.55
C ASN A 89 -6.46 -24.61 -4.31
N ASN A 90 -5.78 -23.63 -3.71
CA ASN A 90 -4.62 -22.99 -4.33
C ASN A 90 -3.57 -24.00 -4.77
N ALA A 91 -2.98 -23.79 -5.94
CA ALA A 91 -1.97 -24.65 -6.59
C ALA A 91 -2.43 -26.08 -6.93
N THR A 92 -3.73 -26.35 -7.02
CA THR A 92 -4.28 -27.62 -7.48
C THR A 92 -4.99 -27.49 -8.82
N SER A 93 -5.27 -28.61 -9.49
CA SER A 93 -6.06 -28.64 -10.73
C SER A 93 -7.52 -28.17 -10.54
N ASN A 94 -8.02 -28.17 -9.32
CA ASN A 94 -9.36 -27.76 -8.94
C ASN A 94 -9.40 -26.32 -8.36
N GLN A 95 -8.37 -25.53 -8.64
CA GLN A 95 -8.32 -24.14 -8.21
C GLN A 95 -9.47 -23.35 -8.79
N SER A 96 -10.14 -22.55 -7.96
CA SER A 96 -11.21 -21.64 -8.39
C SER A 96 -11.13 -20.32 -7.66
N ASP A 97 -11.33 -19.23 -8.39
CA ASP A 97 -11.34 -17.87 -7.87
C ASP A 97 -12.79 -17.38 -7.74
N ILE A 98 -13.18 -16.99 -6.53
CA ILE A 98 -14.54 -16.51 -6.21
C ILE A 98 -14.45 -15.06 -5.78
N ASN A 99 -15.14 -14.19 -6.49
CA ASN A 99 -15.18 -12.77 -6.16
C ASN A 99 -15.80 -12.54 -4.79
N ILE A 100 -15.23 -11.59 -4.05
CA ILE A 100 -15.77 -11.11 -2.78
C ILE A 100 -16.04 -9.60 -2.85
N SER A 101 -17.00 -9.14 -2.06
CA SER A 101 -17.46 -7.76 -2.11
C SER A 101 -16.70 -6.87 -1.11
N ASN A 102 -16.22 -5.72 -1.59
CA ASN A 102 -15.76 -4.66 -0.72
C ASN A 102 -16.97 -3.96 -0.11
N ILE A 103 -17.02 -3.83 1.22
CA ILE A 103 -18.07 -3.13 1.95
C ILE A 103 -17.52 -1.92 2.68
N ALA A 104 -18.37 -0.90 2.85
CA ALA A 104 -18.01 0.29 3.60
C ALA A 104 -17.94 0.01 5.11
N GLU A 105 -17.19 0.83 5.84
CA GLU A 105 -17.03 0.72 7.30
C GLU A 105 -18.39 0.65 8.04
N PRO A 106 -19.40 1.48 7.76
CA PRO A 106 -20.69 1.39 8.45
C PRO A 106 -21.41 0.04 8.22
N THR A 107 -21.27 -0.53 7.02
CA THR A 107 -21.81 -1.86 6.71
C THR A 107 -21.09 -2.95 7.50
N TYR A 108 -19.75 -2.87 7.58
CA TYR A 108 -18.98 -3.79 8.40
C TYR A 108 -19.31 -3.61 9.89
N ALA A 109 -19.50 -2.38 10.37
CA ALA A 109 -19.84 -2.09 11.75
C ALA A 109 -21.19 -2.69 12.15
N SER A 110 -22.18 -2.71 11.24
CA SER A 110 -23.53 -3.24 11.49
C SER A 110 -23.60 -4.78 11.59
N ILE A 111 -22.54 -5.51 11.24
CA ILE A 111 -22.48 -6.96 11.36
C ILE A 111 -22.51 -7.36 12.85
N PRO A 112 -23.57 -8.08 13.33
CA PRO A 112 -23.72 -8.36 14.75
C PRO A 112 -22.64 -9.26 15.33
N ASN A 113 -22.24 -10.30 14.59
CA ASN A 113 -21.16 -11.22 14.98
C ASN A 113 -20.08 -11.27 13.90
N LYS A 114 -18.97 -10.60 14.19
CA LYS A 114 -17.81 -10.52 13.30
C LYS A 114 -16.93 -11.76 13.31
N LEU A 115 -17.13 -12.65 14.30
CA LEU A 115 -16.39 -13.90 14.48
C LEU A 115 -17.09 -15.13 13.92
N THR A 116 -18.27 -14.96 13.29
CA THR A 116 -18.94 -16.05 12.57
C THR A 116 -18.01 -16.64 11.54
N GLN A 117 -17.77 -17.96 11.63
CA GLN A 117 -16.86 -18.66 10.72
C GLN A 117 -17.56 -19.14 9.46
N GLY A 118 -16.85 -19.05 8.35
CA GLY A 118 -17.33 -19.52 7.05
C GLY A 118 -16.34 -19.15 5.95
N ARG A 119 -16.75 -19.41 4.70
CA ARG A 119 -16.00 -18.86 3.56
C ARG A 119 -16.20 -17.36 3.52
N PRO A 120 -15.13 -16.54 3.47
CA PRO A 120 -15.26 -15.10 3.32
C PRO A 120 -16.01 -14.72 2.05
N ILE A 121 -16.98 -13.81 2.17
CA ILE A 121 -17.80 -13.29 1.05
C ILE A 121 -17.71 -11.78 0.93
N GLN A 122 -17.29 -11.10 2.00
CA GLN A 122 -17.17 -9.66 2.09
C GLN A 122 -15.90 -9.29 2.82
N TYR A 123 -15.37 -8.10 2.52
CA TYR A 123 -14.27 -7.51 3.26
C TYR A 123 -14.43 -6.01 3.40
N TRP A 124 -13.90 -5.48 4.48
CA TRP A 124 -13.70 -4.05 4.67
C TRP A 124 -12.19 -3.74 4.65
N PHE A 125 -11.79 -2.80 3.80
CA PHE A 125 -10.40 -2.33 3.74
C PHE A 125 -10.22 -1.12 4.64
N ASN A 126 -9.51 -1.30 5.76
CA ASN A 126 -9.15 -0.25 6.69
C ASN A 126 -7.83 0.41 6.24
N ARG A 127 -7.93 1.64 5.74
CA ARG A 127 -6.79 2.42 5.25
C ARG A 127 -6.13 3.14 6.42
N GLN A 128 -5.04 2.59 6.93
CA GLN A 128 -4.24 3.18 7.98
C GLN A 128 -2.92 3.71 7.42
N THR A 129 -2.24 4.56 8.21
CA THR A 129 -1.02 5.27 7.76
C THR A 129 0.23 4.41 7.72
N GLY A 130 0.23 3.23 8.35
CA GLY A 130 1.42 2.42 8.61
C GLY A 130 2.27 2.93 9.77
N GLU A 131 1.87 4.03 10.40
CA GLU A 131 2.58 4.65 11.53
C GLU A 131 2.49 3.78 12.79
N SER A 132 3.49 3.92 13.65
CA SER A 132 3.53 3.25 14.95
C SER A 132 3.45 4.27 16.08
N ASN A 133 2.57 4.02 17.05
CA ASN A 133 2.39 4.87 18.23
C ASN A 133 2.80 4.12 19.50
N THR A 134 3.68 4.70 20.29
CA THR A 134 4.01 4.17 21.62
C THR A 134 2.88 4.47 22.59
N ILE A 135 2.44 3.48 23.33
CA ILE A 135 1.49 3.61 24.45
C ILE A 135 2.19 3.28 25.77
N SER A 136 1.67 3.79 26.85
CA SER A 136 2.22 3.53 28.20
C SER A 136 1.83 2.16 28.75
N ALA A 137 1.43 1.20 27.91
CA ALA A 137 1.09 -0.15 28.32
C ALA A 137 2.27 -1.10 28.13
N THR A 138 2.32 -2.11 28.98
CA THR A 138 3.29 -3.21 28.91
C THR A 138 2.58 -4.54 28.95
N LEU A 139 3.29 -5.62 28.58
CA LEU A 139 2.78 -6.96 28.71
C LEU A 139 2.57 -7.31 30.20
N GLY A 140 1.35 -7.64 30.59
CA GLY A 140 0.99 -7.90 31.99
C GLY A 140 1.42 -9.28 32.50
N ALA A 141 1.54 -10.27 31.61
CA ALA A 141 2.01 -11.62 31.90
C ALA A 141 2.83 -12.17 30.73
N SER A 142 3.79 -13.05 31.02
CA SER A 142 4.57 -13.71 29.96
C SER A 142 3.69 -14.56 29.06
N ILE A 143 3.96 -14.57 27.77
CA ILE A 143 3.19 -15.29 26.75
C ILE A 143 4.07 -16.23 25.95
N SER A 144 3.51 -17.38 25.57
CA SER A 144 4.16 -18.29 24.61
C SER A 144 4.02 -17.78 23.16
N ALA A 145 4.75 -18.37 22.24
CA ALA A 145 4.63 -18.06 20.80
C ALA A 145 3.24 -18.40 20.21
N THR A 146 2.47 -19.26 20.88
CA THR A 146 1.15 -19.73 20.42
C THR A 146 -0.02 -19.12 21.18
N ALA A 147 0.24 -18.20 22.14
CA ALA A 147 -0.82 -17.59 22.94
C ALA A 147 -1.77 -16.77 22.07
N THR A 148 -3.07 -16.99 22.20
CA THR A 148 -4.15 -16.29 21.52
C THR A 148 -4.86 -15.26 22.40
N THR A 149 -4.58 -15.29 23.70
CA THR A 149 -5.03 -14.28 24.67
C THR A 149 -3.81 -13.60 25.27
N ILE A 150 -3.79 -12.28 25.28
CA ILE A 150 -2.65 -11.49 25.75
C ILE A 150 -3.13 -10.49 26.81
N THR A 151 -2.64 -10.65 28.03
CA THR A 151 -2.94 -9.74 29.13
C THR A 151 -1.96 -8.57 29.12
N LEU A 152 -2.49 -7.35 29.18
CA LEU A 152 -1.74 -6.11 29.22
C LEU A 152 -1.86 -5.44 30.59
N SER A 153 -0.95 -4.55 30.91
CA SER A 153 -1.06 -3.69 32.12
C SER A 153 -2.24 -2.71 32.00
N SER A 154 -2.59 -2.31 30.76
CA SER A 154 -3.76 -1.50 30.45
C SER A 154 -4.08 -1.64 28.96
N VAL A 155 -5.36 -1.62 28.61
CA VAL A 155 -5.87 -1.54 27.24
C VAL A 155 -6.32 -0.13 26.85
N SER A 156 -6.15 0.84 27.74
CA SER A 156 -6.50 2.24 27.47
C SER A 156 -5.69 2.79 26.29
N GLY A 157 -6.37 3.42 25.33
CA GLY A 157 -5.76 3.96 24.12
C GLY A 157 -5.63 2.95 22.97
N LEU A 158 -6.05 1.69 23.17
CA LEU A 158 -6.15 0.72 22.08
C LEU A 158 -7.50 0.86 21.36
N ALA A 159 -7.47 0.66 20.04
CA ALA A 159 -8.69 0.45 19.27
C ALA A 159 -9.34 -0.89 19.64
N ALA A 160 -10.63 -1.07 19.35
CA ALA A 160 -11.35 -2.32 19.61
C ALA A 160 -10.77 -3.52 18.84
N ALA A 161 -10.09 -3.27 17.73
CA ALA A 161 -9.38 -4.26 16.92
C ALA A 161 -8.19 -3.58 16.23
N GLY A 162 -7.09 -4.30 15.98
CA GLY A 162 -5.91 -3.71 15.36
C GLY A 162 -4.67 -4.56 15.49
N PHE A 163 -3.52 -3.88 15.54
CA PHE A 163 -2.20 -4.50 15.63
C PHE A 163 -1.38 -3.88 16.75
N ILE A 164 -0.67 -4.72 17.46
CA ILE A 164 0.38 -4.31 18.40
C ILE A 164 1.71 -4.95 17.98
N LYS A 165 2.78 -4.31 18.41
CA LYS A 165 4.14 -4.84 18.30
C LYS A 165 4.72 -5.03 19.70
N ILE A 166 5.31 -6.21 19.94
CA ILE A 166 6.05 -6.54 21.14
C ILE A 166 7.43 -7.05 20.70
N GLY A 167 8.49 -6.36 21.07
CA GLY A 167 9.83 -6.64 20.53
C GLY A 167 9.86 -6.51 19.00
N SER A 168 10.17 -7.58 18.27
CA SER A 168 10.15 -7.62 16.80
C SER A 168 8.86 -8.18 16.21
N GLU A 169 7.96 -8.73 17.03
CA GLU A 169 6.75 -9.40 16.58
C GLU A 169 5.55 -8.45 16.45
N THR A 170 4.83 -8.55 15.33
CA THR A 170 3.52 -7.93 15.12
C THR A 170 2.42 -8.95 15.38
N ILE A 171 1.42 -8.54 16.15
CA ILE A 171 0.30 -9.36 16.59
C ILE A 171 -1.00 -8.65 16.23
N SER A 172 -1.93 -9.32 15.57
CA SER A 172 -3.28 -8.79 15.35
C SER A 172 -4.23 -9.24 16.45
N TYR A 173 -5.18 -8.38 16.80
CA TYR A 173 -6.25 -8.68 17.75
C TYR A 173 -7.59 -8.16 17.20
N PRO A 174 -8.63 -9.01 17.14
CA PRO A 174 -9.97 -8.60 16.69
C PRO A 174 -10.85 -8.09 17.82
N ASN A 175 -10.48 -8.33 19.09
CA ASN A 175 -11.29 -7.95 20.24
C ASN A 175 -10.42 -7.54 21.44
N VAL A 176 -10.96 -6.62 22.23
CA VAL A 176 -10.38 -6.15 23.49
C VAL A 176 -11.37 -6.42 24.64
N ASP A 177 -10.93 -7.12 25.66
CA ASP A 177 -11.63 -7.23 26.95
C ASP A 177 -11.13 -6.12 27.89
N ILE A 178 -11.92 -5.08 28.03
CA ILE A 178 -11.60 -3.90 28.85
C ILE A 178 -11.60 -4.27 30.34
N THR A 179 -12.44 -5.22 30.76
CA THR A 179 -12.58 -5.59 32.17
C THR A 179 -11.34 -6.31 32.69
N ASN A 180 -10.77 -7.21 31.87
CA ASN A 180 -9.61 -8.01 32.23
C ASN A 180 -8.28 -7.48 31.66
N ASN A 181 -8.31 -6.35 30.96
CA ASN A 181 -7.17 -5.82 30.21
C ASN A 181 -6.54 -6.85 29.26
N GLN A 182 -7.38 -7.54 28.47
CA GLN A 182 -6.91 -8.59 27.57
C GLN A 182 -7.22 -8.30 26.10
N LEU A 183 -6.32 -8.74 25.25
CA LEU A 183 -6.56 -8.89 23.82
C LEU A 183 -6.95 -10.35 23.56
N LEU A 184 -8.03 -10.55 22.84
CA LEU A 184 -8.62 -11.89 22.60
C LEU A 184 -8.51 -12.29 21.14
N ASN A 185 -8.42 -13.60 20.90
CA ASN A 185 -8.33 -14.21 19.55
C ASN A 185 -7.17 -13.63 18.72
N CYS A 186 -6.04 -13.36 19.39
CA CYS A 186 -4.86 -12.81 18.77
C CYS A 186 -4.26 -13.77 17.74
N ALA A 187 -3.88 -13.24 16.58
CA ALA A 187 -3.07 -13.95 15.59
C ALA A 187 -1.62 -13.44 15.67
N ARG A 188 -0.71 -14.41 15.83
CA ARG A 188 0.72 -14.17 16.08
C ARG A 188 1.50 -14.07 14.76
N GLY A 189 2.69 -13.47 14.81
CA GLY A 189 3.63 -13.41 13.68
C GLY A 189 3.10 -12.71 12.43
N GLN A 190 2.35 -11.65 12.58
CA GLN A 190 1.75 -10.91 11.46
C GLN A 190 2.76 -10.02 10.73
N ASN A 191 2.41 -9.55 9.54
CA ASN A 191 3.21 -8.62 8.74
C ASN A 191 4.65 -9.12 8.49
N GLY A 192 4.82 -10.42 8.18
CA GLY A 192 6.12 -11.03 7.90
C GLY A 192 7.02 -11.21 9.13
N THR A 193 6.52 -11.02 10.34
CA THR A 193 7.26 -11.27 11.58
C THR A 193 7.08 -12.72 12.06
N THR A 194 7.97 -13.17 12.93
CA THR A 194 7.92 -14.50 13.52
C THR A 194 7.36 -14.44 14.94
N ALA A 195 6.42 -15.34 15.26
CA ALA A 195 5.88 -15.47 16.60
C ALA A 195 6.96 -15.94 17.60
N ALA A 196 7.07 -15.24 18.72
CA ALA A 196 8.06 -15.52 19.75
C ALA A 196 7.43 -15.46 21.16
N ALA A 197 8.02 -16.18 22.10
CA ALA A 197 7.68 -16.00 23.52
C ALA A 197 8.14 -14.62 23.99
N GLN A 198 7.29 -13.96 24.79
CA GLN A 198 7.57 -12.63 25.33
C GLN A 198 7.45 -12.64 26.85
N THR A 199 8.28 -11.86 27.51
CA THR A 199 8.30 -11.76 28.98
C THR A 199 7.38 -10.64 29.48
N ALA A 200 6.78 -10.83 30.64
CA ALA A 200 6.03 -9.78 31.32
C ALA A 200 6.86 -8.49 31.45
N GLY A 201 6.21 -7.33 31.34
CA GLY A 201 6.86 -6.01 31.36
C GLY A 201 7.40 -5.53 30.00
N ALA A 202 7.37 -6.36 28.94
CA ALA A 202 7.77 -5.94 27.61
C ALA A 202 6.92 -4.76 27.13
N ALA A 203 7.58 -3.75 26.52
CA ALA A 203 6.91 -2.57 25.99
C ALA A 203 6.05 -2.90 24.78
N ILE A 204 4.93 -2.22 24.64
CA ILE A 204 3.97 -2.40 23.55
C ILE A 204 3.93 -1.14 22.69
N THR A 205 3.89 -1.34 21.38
CA THR A 205 3.67 -0.28 20.39
C THR A 205 2.43 -0.61 19.57
N VAL A 206 1.53 0.35 19.42
CA VAL A 206 0.39 0.19 18.50
C VAL A 206 0.88 0.41 17.07
N GLN A 207 0.48 -0.46 16.16
CA GLN A 207 0.77 -0.32 14.73
C GLN A 207 -0.53 -0.06 13.95
N ASN A 208 -0.57 1.07 13.26
CA ASN A 208 -1.70 1.45 12.41
C ASN A 208 -1.50 0.89 11.00
N LEU A 209 -1.46 -0.43 10.86
CA LEU A 209 -1.26 -1.09 9.57
C LEU A 209 -2.52 -1.02 8.71
N PRO A 210 -2.41 -0.72 7.41
CA PRO A 210 -3.50 -0.94 6.50
C PRO A 210 -3.85 -2.44 6.48
N CYS A 211 -5.13 -2.76 6.56
CA CYS A 211 -5.55 -4.15 6.70
C CYS A 211 -6.92 -4.42 6.08
N VAL A 212 -7.15 -5.68 5.77
CA VAL A 212 -8.46 -6.19 5.38
C VAL A 212 -9.11 -6.92 6.54
N ASN A 213 -10.39 -6.61 6.77
CA ASN A 213 -11.24 -7.28 7.73
C ASN A 213 -12.21 -8.16 6.95
N LEU A 214 -12.03 -9.47 7.04
CA LEU A 214 -12.81 -10.46 6.29
C LEU A 214 -14.07 -10.86 7.08
N TRP A 215 -15.16 -11.05 6.37
CA TRP A 215 -16.37 -11.62 6.94
C TRP A 215 -17.09 -12.53 5.93
N PRO A 216 -17.57 -13.71 6.36
CA PRO A 216 -17.25 -14.42 7.61
C PRO A 216 -15.75 -14.66 7.82
N THR A 217 -15.36 -14.90 9.07
CA THR A 217 -13.99 -15.30 9.41
C THR A 217 -13.68 -16.65 8.79
N PRO A 218 -12.51 -16.87 8.19
CA PRO A 218 -12.18 -18.13 7.54
C PRO A 218 -12.39 -19.36 8.45
N ASN A 219 -13.04 -20.38 7.92
CA ASN A 219 -13.23 -21.66 8.60
C ASN A 219 -12.29 -22.77 8.10
N ALA A 220 -11.37 -22.44 7.20
CA ALA A 220 -10.40 -23.34 6.63
C ALA A 220 -9.04 -22.65 6.43
N PRO A 221 -7.92 -23.40 6.41
CA PRO A 221 -6.58 -22.85 6.27
C PRO A 221 -6.23 -22.42 4.84
N GLY A 222 -5.04 -21.83 4.68
CA GLY A 222 -4.60 -21.15 3.46
C GLY A 222 -4.42 -22.02 2.21
N ASP A 223 -4.29 -23.33 2.36
CA ASP A 223 -4.33 -24.28 1.24
C ASP A 223 -5.74 -24.38 0.63
N GLN A 224 -6.78 -24.16 1.44
CA GLN A 224 -8.17 -24.11 0.98
C GLN A 224 -8.63 -22.70 0.65
N TYR A 225 -8.20 -21.68 1.39
CA TYR A 225 -8.59 -20.29 1.16
C TYR A 225 -7.38 -19.38 1.13
N THR A 226 -7.13 -18.74 -0.01
CA THR A 226 -6.16 -17.67 -0.16
C THR A 226 -6.88 -16.40 -0.62
N PHE A 227 -6.70 -15.31 0.09
CA PHE A 227 -7.16 -13.99 -0.33
C PHE A 227 -6.20 -13.45 -1.37
N VAL A 228 -6.63 -13.35 -2.62
CA VAL A 228 -5.86 -12.77 -3.71
C VAL A 228 -6.46 -11.42 -4.05
N TYR A 229 -5.61 -10.43 -4.16
CA TYR A 229 -6.01 -9.06 -4.42
C TYR A 229 -5.10 -8.38 -5.42
N TRP A 230 -5.64 -7.44 -6.19
CA TRP A 230 -4.88 -6.48 -6.97
C TRP A 230 -4.93 -5.16 -6.23
N ARG A 231 -3.75 -4.60 -5.97
CA ARG A 231 -3.60 -3.36 -5.22
C ARG A 231 -2.99 -2.27 -6.07
N LEU A 232 -3.35 -1.05 -5.78
CA LEU A 232 -2.63 0.13 -6.19
C LEU A 232 -1.63 0.47 -5.08
N ARG A 233 -0.35 0.46 -5.40
CA ARG A 233 0.69 0.85 -4.44
C ARG A 233 1.13 2.30 -4.64
N ARG A 234 1.69 2.89 -3.62
CA ARG A 234 2.38 4.17 -3.70
C ARG A 234 3.63 4.03 -4.57
N MET A 235 3.92 5.05 -5.38
CA MET A 235 5.20 5.15 -6.08
C MET A 235 6.33 5.24 -5.05
N GLN A 236 7.48 4.64 -5.37
CA GLN A 236 8.64 4.70 -4.48
C GLN A 236 9.19 6.12 -4.42
N ASP A 237 9.67 6.51 -3.25
CA ASP A 237 10.29 7.82 -3.04
C ASP A 237 11.57 7.96 -3.85
N ALA A 238 11.91 9.21 -4.20
CA ALA A 238 13.18 9.54 -4.83
C ALA A 238 14.34 9.08 -3.95
N GLY A 239 15.12 8.16 -4.45
CA GLY A 239 16.25 7.57 -3.74
C GLY A 239 17.45 8.51 -3.59
N THR A 240 18.65 7.95 -3.59
CA THR A 240 19.92 8.69 -3.65
C THR A 240 20.28 9.03 -5.10
N GLY A 241 21.32 9.83 -5.32
CA GLY A 241 21.67 10.38 -6.65
C GLY A 241 21.81 9.36 -7.78
N ILE A 242 22.19 8.12 -7.47
CA ILE A 242 22.38 7.03 -8.44
C ILE A 242 21.15 6.14 -8.65
N ASN A 243 20.07 6.35 -7.89
CA ASN A 243 18.84 5.58 -8.05
C ASN A 243 18.04 6.08 -9.26
N THR A 244 17.43 5.16 -9.98
CA THR A 244 16.41 5.47 -10.98
C THR A 244 15.05 5.64 -10.31
N GLN A 245 14.16 6.39 -10.94
CA GLN A 245 12.81 6.61 -10.42
C GLN A 245 11.90 5.41 -10.72
N ASP A 246 10.94 5.16 -9.84
CA ASP A 246 9.88 4.15 -10.02
C ASP A 246 8.82 4.65 -11.02
N ILE A 247 9.26 4.98 -12.23
CA ILE A 247 8.44 5.56 -13.27
C ILE A 247 8.87 4.97 -14.62
N PRO A 248 7.92 4.55 -15.49
CA PRO A 248 8.24 4.07 -16.81
C PRO A 248 9.01 5.09 -17.64
N PHE A 249 10.00 4.63 -18.42
CA PHE A 249 10.86 5.50 -19.24
C PHE A 249 10.08 6.45 -20.17
N ARG A 250 8.89 6.04 -20.64
CA ARG A 250 8.01 6.82 -21.51
C ARG A 250 7.49 8.10 -20.84
N LEU A 251 7.40 8.10 -19.51
CA LEU A 251 6.89 9.22 -18.72
C LEU A 251 8.01 10.15 -18.21
N LEU A 252 9.28 9.83 -18.45
CA LEU A 252 10.42 10.66 -18.05
C LEU A 252 10.35 12.09 -18.58
N PRO A 253 9.95 12.36 -19.84
CA PRO A 253 9.81 13.73 -20.33
C PRO A 253 8.83 14.59 -19.52
N CYS A 254 7.70 13.98 -19.12
CA CYS A 254 6.71 14.61 -18.25
C CYS A 254 7.27 14.84 -16.84
N LEU A 255 8.00 13.87 -16.29
CA LEU A 255 8.62 13.97 -14.96
C LEU A 255 9.62 15.12 -14.88
N VAL A 256 10.51 15.22 -15.87
CA VAL A 256 11.49 16.31 -15.96
C VAL A 256 10.77 17.66 -16.11
N ALA A 257 9.76 17.77 -16.96
CA ALA A 257 8.98 19.01 -17.15
C ALA A 257 8.27 19.43 -15.85
N GLY A 258 7.66 18.48 -15.14
CA GLY A 258 7.01 18.73 -13.85
C GLY A 258 8.01 19.15 -12.78
N LEU A 259 9.14 18.48 -12.68
CA LEU A 259 10.20 18.83 -11.72
C LEU A 259 10.75 20.22 -12.01
N ALA A 260 11.00 20.56 -13.29
CA ALA A 260 11.46 21.89 -13.68
C ALA A 260 10.45 22.98 -13.27
N PHE A 261 9.16 22.78 -13.48
CA PHE A 261 8.13 23.70 -13.02
C PHE A 261 8.13 23.85 -11.49
N TYR A 262 8.18 22.74 -10.72
CA TYR A 262 8.23 22.77 -9.26
C TYR A 262 9.48 23.48 -8.71
N LEU A 263 10.61 23.33 -9.39
CA LEU A 263 11.86 24.01 -9.03
C LEU A 263 11.83 25.51 -9.40
N ALA A 264 11.30 25.85 -10.57
CA ALA A 264 11.26 27.23 -11.05
C ALA A 264 10.53 28.18 -10.09
N ILE A 265 9.49 27.68 -9.39
CA ILE A 265 8.76 28.46 -8.38
C ILE A 265 9.62 28.74 -7.13
N LYS A 266 10.62 27.89 -6.84
CA LYS A 266 11.43 27.94 -5.61
C LYS A 266 12.78 28.63 -5.84
N LEU A 267 13.27 28.61 -7.08
CA LEU A 267 14.58 29.14 -7.44
C LEU A 267 14.53 30.66 -7.60
N GLU A 268 15.44 31.33 -6.93
CA GLU A 268 15.59 32.77 -7.02
C GLU A 268 16.08 33.19 -8.41
N GLY A 269 15.54 34.29 -8.95
CA GLY A 269 15.94 34.89 -10.24
C GLY A 269 15.47 34.13 -11.49
N VAL A 270 14.44 33.27 -11.37
CA VAL A 270 13.70 32.73 -12.53
C VAL A 270 12.58 33.72 -12.88
N SER A 271 12.52 34.16 -14.15
CA SER A 271 11.50 35.14 -14.59
C SER A 271 10.09 34.55 -14.55
N PRO A 272 9.06 35.36 -14.26
CA PRO A 272 7.66 34.89 -14.26
C PRO A 272 7.23 34.29 -15.60
N ASP A 273 7.69 34.85 -16.72
CA ASP A 273 7.38 34.32 -18.06
C ASP A 273 7.94 32.90 -18.25
N ARG A 274 9.15 32.64 -17.73
CA ARG A 274 9.74 31.29 -17.78
C ARG A 274 8.97 30.31 -16.91
N ILE A 275 8.53 30.72 -15.73
CA ILE A 275 7.69 29.88 -14.86
C ILE A 275 6.39 29.52 -15.58
N GLN A 276 5.75 30.48 -16.23
CA GLN A 276 4.51 30.22 -16.97
C GLN A 276 4.74 29.29 -18.18
N MET A 277 5.83 29.49 -18.92
CA MET A 277 6.22 28.62 -20.03
C MET A 277 6.46 27.17 -19.54
N LEU A 278 7.18 26.98 -18.44
CA LEU A 278 7.43 25.66 -17.86
C LEU A 278 6.14 24.98 -17.37
N LYS A 279 5.21 25.76 -16.81
CA LYS A 279 3.89 25.25 -16.43
C LYS A 279 3.10 24.76 -17.63
N MET A 280 3.04 25.55 -18.71
CA MET A 280 2.34 25.17 -19.94
C MET A 280 2.96 23.91 -20.55
N HIS A 281 4.29 23.85 -20.62
CA HIS A 281 4.99 22.67 -21.12
C HIS A 281 4.74 21.42 -20.24
N TYR A 282 4.71 21.58 -18.91
CA TYR A 282 4.37 20.47 -18.01
C TYR A 282 2.94 19.98 -18.24
N GLU A 283 1.95 20.85 -18.37
CA GLU A 283 0.56 20.42 -18.60
C GLU A 283 0.38 19.76 -19.98
N GLU A 284 1.12 20.21 -21.00
CA GLU A 284 1.16 19.55 -22.32
C GLU A 284 1.76 18.14 -22.22
N GLN A 285 2.91 17.99 -21.58
CA GLN A 285 3.54 16.69 -21.35
C GLN A 285 2.66 15.79 -20.47
N TRP A 286 1.94 16.37 -19.51
CA TRP A 286 0.97 15.65 -18.68
C TRP A 286 -0.17 15.06 -19.52
N GLN A 287 -0.72 15.80 -20.46
CA GLN A 287 -1.79 15.31 -21.34
C GLN A 287 -1.30 14.11 -22.18
N LEU A 288 -0.08 14.18 -22.70
CA LEU A 288 0.53 13.07 -23.43
C LEU A 288 0.74 11.84 -22.51
N ALA A 289 1.30 12.04 -21.34
CA ALA A 289 1.52 10.99 -20.36
C ALA A 289 0.20 10.33 -19.90
N SER A 290 -0.82 11.13 -19.60
CA SER A 290 -2.15 10.66 -19.21
C SER A 290 -2.87 9.90 -20.33
N SER A 291 -2.61 10.22 -21.59
CA SER A 291 -3.15 9.47 -22.72
C SER A 291 -2.48 8.12 -22.91
N GLU A 292 -1.20 7.99 -22.54
CA GLU A 292 -0.42 6.76 -22.60
C GLU A 292 -0.73 5.82 -21.42
N ASP A 293 -1.01 6.38 -20.24
CA ASP A 293 -1.34 5.62 -19.02
C ASP A 293 -2.81 5.17 -19.03
N ARG A 294 -3.20 4.43 -20.06
CA ARG A 294 -4.55 3.89 -20.22
C ARG A 294 -4.51 2.39 -20.52
N GLU A 295 -5.50 1.69 -19.97
CA GLU A 295 -5.74 0.31 -20.36
C GLU A 295 -6.16 0.25 -21.85
N THR A 296 -5.35 -0.39 -22.66
CA THR A 296 -5.58 -0.54 -24.12
C THR A 296 -6.24 -1.85 -24.50
N ALA A 297 -6.47 -2.75 -23.52
CA ALA A 297 -7.14 -4.00 -23.78
C ALA A 297 -8.59 -3.77 -24.22
N PRO A 298 -9.08 -4.46 -25.28
CA PRO A 298 -10.45 -4.31 -25.71
C PRO A 298 -11.41 -4.83 -24.63
N LEU A 299 -12.36 -4.00 -24.23
CA LEU A 299 -13.40 -4.38 -23.28
C LEU A 299 -14.33 -5.41 -23.94
N ARG A 300 -14.18 -6.69 -23.61
CA ARG A 300 -15.05 -7.75 -24.08
C ARG A 300 -16.11 -8.05 -23.04
N ILE A 301 -17.31 -7.50 -23.23
CA ILE A 301 -18.49 -7.87 -22.44
C ILE A 301 -19.01 -9.18 -22.99
N VAL A 302 -18.82 -10.27 -22.25
CA VAL A 302 -19.47 -11.56 -22.55
C VAL A 302 -20.72 -11.64 -21.70
N PRO A 303 -21.93 -11.60 -22.30
CA PRO A 303 -23.16 -11.82 -21.55
C PRO A 303 -23.12 -13.21 -20.92
N ARG A 304 -23.21 -13.29 -19.60
CA ARG A 304 -23.33 -14.57 -18.91
C ARG A 304 -24.77 -15.05 -19.06
N ASN A 305 -25.04 -15.84 -20.06
CA ASN A 305 -26.31 -16.55 -20.16
C ASN A 305 -26.37 -17.59 -19.03
N LEU A 306 -27.09 -17.25 -17.98
CA LEU A 306 -27.53 -18.22 -16.99
C LEU A 306 -28.73 -18.97 -17.59
N PHE A 307 -28.44 -19.96 -18.42
CA PHE A 307 -29.45 -20.97 -18.73
C PHE A 307 -29.56 -21.88 -17.50
N TYR A 308 -30.58 -21.66 -16.69
CA TYR A 308 -31.11 -22.72 -15.86
C TYR A 308 -31.73 -23.75 -16.79
N SER A 309 -31.03 -24.84 -17.07
CA SER A 309 -31.69 -26.06 -17.53
C SER A 309 -32.36 -26.68 -16.32
N GLY A 310 -33.72 -26.67 -16.36
CA GLY A 310 -34.55 -27.37 -15.39
C GLY A 310 -34.37 -28.90 -15.40
#